data_275ce28a1bfce759fc4ccc9130f3519d
#
_entry.id   275ce28a1bfce759fc4ccc9130f3519d
#
_cell.length_a   1.000
_cell.length_b   1.000
_cell.length_c   1.000
_cell.angle_alpha   90.00
_cell.angle_beta   90.00
_cell.angle_gamma   90.00
#
_symmetry.space_group_name_H-M   'P 1'
#
loop_
_entity.id
_entity.type
_entity.pdbx_description
1 polymer ?
#
loop_
_entity_poly.entity_id
_entity_poly.type
_entity_poly.pdbx_seq_one_letter_code
_entity_poly.pdbx_strand_id
1 'polypeptide(L)'
;MFHDGSSAHRRAPASQAAWLLVALATTLSACGPRPTSVQAPEPPLAAKAPPAQVAAAPAGPKCGLPEDIREADWPRVLTSTQPKELAPPRPGTITLALLPDTQYYAACRYPHLRNQSDFLMRERKERNIQAAITLGDLTDHNAPEEWEFFKASLEPIADGFPLLLTSGNHDLGDRGTAKDRNTLLSGYFDEAWAKKSGALKEVMTQGDLQNAFYSIDVGKFRLGVLMLEWSPRASTVRWANSVVKRYTNHRVMVATHAYLYRDSTRYDYSAKGAEQKWNPLEYGTAQGKLSKEGNHDGEMLWNALIRKHKNIFLVVSGHVLVNGTGFLTSQGDAGNTVHQVLANYQMLDEGGLGYLRLLELTPDGKTFHMKTYSPSLGLFSYAPDQDFSFVVEPPLYQ
;
A
#
# COMPACT_ATOMS: atom_id res chain seq x y z
N MET A 1 -65.95 -18.00 22.34
CA MET A 1 -66.78 -16.87 21.89
C MET A 1 -65.97 -16.29 20.72
N PHE A 2 -66.22 -16.70 19.44
CA PHE A 2 -67.14 -16.10 18.48
C PHE A 2 -66.72 -14.67 18.16
N HIS A 3 -66.34 -14.20 16.97
CA HIS A 3 -66.66 -14.45 15.56
C HIS A 3 -65.62 -13.70 14.76
N ASP A 4 -65.02 -14.14 13.67
CA ASP A 4 -65.49 -14.44 12.30
C ASP A 4 -65.84 -13.17 11.47
N GLY A 5 -65.33 -13.17 10.23
CA GLY A 5 -65.87 -12.36 9.14
C GLY A 5 -64.79 -11.67 8.26
N SER A 6 -64.31 -12.31 7.26
CA SER A 6 -64.68 -12.45 5.83
C SER A 6 -64.23 -11.27 4.96
N SER A 7 -63.34 -11.53 4.09
CA SER A 7 -63.32 -11.57 2.62
C SER A 7 -63.91 -10.40 1.82
N ALA A 8 -63.16 -9.84 0.90
CA ALA A 8 -63.63 -9.54 -0.47
C ALA A 8 -62.49 -9.33 -1.48
N HIS A 9 -62.53 -10.14 -2.50
CA HIS A 9 -61.84 -10.00 -3.76
C HIS A 9 -62.22 -8.70 -4.51
N ARG A 10 -61.30 -8.11 -5.25
CA ARG A 10 -61.62 -7.55 -6.56
C ARG A 10 -60.41 -7.64 -7.50
N ARG A 11 -60.75 -8.05 -8.73
CA ARG A 11 -59.92 -8.38 -9.90
C ARG A 11 -59.45 -7.13 -10.64
N ALA A 12 -58.44 -7.35 -11.46
CA ALA A 12 -57.89 -6.47 -12.47
C ALA A 12 -58.89 -6.14 -13.62
N PRO A 13 -58.55 -5.20 -14.48
CA PRO A 13 -58.59 -5.55 -15.88
C PRO A 13 -57.31 -5.22 -16.69
N ALA A 14 -57.13 -6.01 -17.70
CA ALA A 14 -56.16 -5.91 -18.77
C ALA A 14 -56.69 -4.99 -19.91
N SER A 15 -55.76 -4.36 -20.63
CA SER A 15 -55.91 -3.93 -22.03
C SER A 15 -54.57 -3.35 -22.47
N GLN A 16 -54.04 -3.42 -23.63
CA GLN A 16 -54.28 -4.03 -24.95
C GLN A 16 -53.03 -3.76 -25.76
N ALA A 17 -52.62 -4.71 -26.51
CA ALA A 17 -51.53 -4.64 -27.49
C ALA A 17 -51.96 -3.76 -28.69
N ALA A 18 -51.03 -2.97 -29.22
CA ALA A 18 -51.18 -2.39 -30.55
C ALA A 18 -49.98 -2.78 -31.40
N TRP A 19 -50.29 -3.57 -32.41
CA TRP A 19 -49.40 -3.95 -33.51
C TRP A 19 -49.41 -2.84 -34.56
N LEU A 20 -48.26 -2.42 -35.06
CA LEU A 20 -48.13 -1.66 -36.30
C LEU A 20 -47.24 -2.44 -37.26
N LEU A 21 -47.89 -3.00 -38.28
CA LEU A 21 -47.30 -3.50 -39.52
C LEU A 21 -46.87 -2.29 -40.37
N VAL A 22 -45.67 -2.32 -40.92
CA VAL A 22 -45.26 -1.50 -42.05
C VAL A 22 -44.67 -2.40 -43.13
N ALA A 23 -45.21 -2.21 -44.31
CA ALA A 23 -45.11 -3.05 -45.51
C ALA A 23 -43.71 -3.05 -46.17
N LEU A 24 -43.39 -4.22 -46.76
CA LEU A 24 -42.32 -4.39 -47.74
C LEU A 24 -42.68 -3.65 -49.05
N ALA A 25 -41.74 -2.86 -49.55
CA ALA A 25 -41.71 -2.45 -50.95
C ALA A 25 -40.43 -3.00 -51.58
N THR A 26 -40.61 -3.98 -52.44
CA THR A 26 -39.59 -4.53 -53.35
C THR A 26 -39.42 -3.65 -54.56
N THR A 27 -38.20 -3.12 -54.79
CA THR A 27 -37.81 -2.66 -56.12
C THR A 27 -36.55 -3.39 -56.57
N LEU A 28 -36.73 -4.22 -57.59
CA LEU A 28 -35.65 -4.76 -58.42
C LEU A 28 -34.97 -3.63 -59.16
N SER A 29 -33.65 -3.51 -59.08
CA SER A 29 -32.91 -2.78 -60.11
C SER A 29 -31.56 -3.45 -60.39
N ALA A 30 -31.23 -3.41 -61.63
CA ALA A 30 -30.31 -4.22 -62.41
C ALA A 30 -28.83 -4.19 -61.97
N CYS A 31 -28.18 -5.34 -62.30
CA CYS A 31 -26.73 -5.52 -62.28
C CYS A 31 -26.00 -4.58 -63.26
N GLY A 32 -25.03 -3.84 -62.71
CA GLY A 32 -23.91 -3.28 -63.45
C GLY A 32 -22.59 -3.52 -62.66
N PRO A 33 -21.48 -3.78 -63.35
CA PRO A 33 -20.24 -4.14 -62.64
C PRO A 33 -19.69 -2.97 -61.86
N ARG A 34 -19.36 -3.19 -60.57
CA ARG A 34 -18.66 -2.24 -59.71
C ARG A 34 -17.19 -2.10 -60.13
N PRO A 35 -16.64 -0.91 -60.19
CA PRO A 35 -15.19 -0.74 -60.31
C PRO A 35 -14.51 -1.19 -59.03
N THR A 36 -13.43 -1.95 -59.14
CA THR A 36 -12.51 -2.34 -58.08
C THR A 36 -11.85 -1.09 -57.51
N SER A 37 -12.17 -0.76 -56.24
CA SER A 37 -11.45 0.27 -55.51
C SER A 37 -10.07 -0.26 -55.15
N VAL A 38 -9.05 0.32 -55.74
CA VAL A 38 -7.66 0.16 -55.28
C VAL A 38 -7.54 0.82 -53.93
N GLN A 39 -7.34 0.00 -52.91
CA GLN A 39 -7.04 0.46 -51.55
C GLN A 39 -5.68 1.20 -51.56
N ALA A 40 -5.66 2.45 -51.15
CA ALA A 40 -4.42 3.18 -50.96
C ALA A 40 -3.61 2.50 -49.81
N PRO A 41 -2.29 2.43 -49.91
CA PRO A 41 -1.47 1.86 -48.86
C PRO A 41 -1.62 2.66 -47.56
N GLU A 42 -1.83 1.99 -46.43
CA GLU A 42 -1.82 2.58 -45.11
C GLU A 42 -0.45 3.29 -44.86
N PRO A 43 -0.46 4.48 -44.29
CA PRO A 43 0.78 5.12 -43.90
C PRO A 43 1.52 4.28 -42.87
N PRO A 44 2.86 4.19 -42.91
CA PRO A 44 3.64 3.42 -41.93
C PRO A 44 3.38 3.94 -40.53
N LEU A 45 3.12 3.01 -39.61
CA LEU A 45 3.03 3.29 -38.17
C LEU A 45 4.23 4.13 -37.75
N ALA A 46 3.95 5.33 -37.29
CA ALA A 46 4.98 6.23 -36.75
C ALA A 46 5.70 5.50 -35.61
N ALA A 47 7.00 5.28 -35.75
CA ALA A 47 7.84 4.75 -34.69
C ALA A 47 7.65 5.61 -33.44
N LYS A 48 7.31 4.98 -32.32
CA LYS A 48 7.25 5.66 -31.00
C LYS A 48 8.60 6.34 -30.78
N ALA A 49 8.59 7.66 -30.62
CA ALA A 49 9.77 8.40 -30.23
C ALA A 49 10.34 7.81 -28.93
N PRO A 50 11.66 7.69 -28.79
CA PRO A 50 12.27 7.28 -27.54
C PRO A 50 11.82 8.25 -26.44
N PRO A 51 11.67 7.79 -25.17
CA PRO A 51 11.30 8.68 -24.07
C PRO A 51 12.31 9.83 -24.04
N ALA A 52 11.80 11.06 -23.99
CA ALA A 52 12.63 12.25 -23.91
C ALA A 52 13.59 12.09 -22.72
N GLN A 53 14.89 12.23 -22.98
CA GLN A 53 15.87 12.35 -21.92
C GLN A 53 15.46 13.54 -21.06
N VAL A 54 15.02 13.29 -19.85
CA VAL A 54 14.77 14.33 -18.86
C VAL A 54 16.11 15.00 -18.61
N ALA A 55 16.24 16.26 -19.00
CA ALA A 55 17.42 17.05 -18.68
C ALA A 55 17.62 16.99 -17.17
N ALA A 56 18.85 16.69 -16.74
CA ALA A 56 19.21 16.67 -15.33
C ALA A 56 18.76 17.99 -14.69
N ALA A 57 17.90 17.90 -13.68
CA ALA A 57 17.53 19.05 -12.88
C ALA A 57 18.81 19.71 -12.32
N PRO A 58 18.89 21.04 -12.22
CA PRO A 58 20.04 21.69 -11.61
C PRO A 58 20.24 21.11 -10.21
N ALA A 59 21.49 20.82 -9.85
CA ALA A 59 21.86 20.29 -8.55
C ALA A 59 21.27 21.20 -7.46
N GLY A 60 20.16 20.76 -6.87
CA GLY A 60 19.54 21.36 -5.70
C GLY A 60 20.47 21.24 -4.47
N PRO A 61 20.14 21.89 -3.35
CA PRO A 61 20.89 21.72 -2.12
C PRO A 61 21.09 20.21 -1.85
N LYS A 62 22.27 19.83 -1.33
CA LYS A 62 22.62 18.43 -1.02
C LYS A 62 21.49 17.83 -0.18
N CYS A 63 20.62 17.11 -0.85
CA CYS A 63 19.42 16.51 -0.30
C CYS A 63 19.66 15.01 -0.18
N GLY A 64 19.14 14.39 0.86
CA GLY A 64 19.33 12.97 1.13
C GLY A 64 19.97 12.75 2.49
N LEU A 65 20.38 11.51 2.75
CA LEU A 65 21.02 11.13 4.01
C LEU A 65 22.18 12.05 4.36
N PRO A 66 22.23 12.59 5.60
CA PRO A 66 23.40 13.25 6.14
C PRO A 66 24.65 12.38 5.97
N GLU A 67 25.79 13.00 5.62
CA GLU A 67 27.04 12.27 5.35
C GLU A 67 27.53 11.48 6.59
N ASP A 68 27.22 11.96 7.81
CA ASP A 68 27.54 11.32 9.08
C ASP A 68 26.73 10.05 9.37
N ILE A 69 25.57 9.88 8.72
CA ILE A 69 24.75 8.67 8.82
C ILE A 69 25.15 7.65 7.72
N ARG A 70 25.76 8.12 6.65
CA ARG A 70 26.14 7.30 5.49
C ARG A 70 27.44 6.56 5.77
N GLU A 71 27.36 5.27 6.03
CA GLU A 71 28.54 4.39 6.09
C GLU A 71 29.08 4.20 4.66
N ALA A 72 30.42 4.16 4.50
CA ALA A 72 31.08 4.11 3.20
C ALA A 72 30.68 2.88 2.36
N ASP A 73 30.30 1.78 3.02
CA ASP A 73 29.98 0.49 2.39
C ASP A 73 28.48 0.29 2.10
N TRP A 74 27.65 1.31 2.36
CA TRP A 74 26.22 1.17 2.07
C TRP A 74 25.95 1.23 0.57
N PRO A 75 25.10 0.33 0.04
CA PRO A 75 24.79 0.32 -1.38
C PRO A 75 24.10 1.61 -1.78
N ARG A 76 24.57 2.27 -2.83
CA ARG A 76 23.94 3.46 -3.41
C ARG A 76 22.83 3.11 -4.38
N VAL A 77 22.92 1.92 -4.96
CA VAL A 77 21.96 1.31 -5.88
C VAL A 77 21.75 -0.14 -5.49
N LEU A 78 20.58 -0.69 -5.78
CA LEU A 78 20.39 -2.13 -5.61
C LEU A 78 21.27 -2.88 -6.61
N THR A 79 21.93 -3.91 -6.12
CA THR A 79 22.63 -4.91 -6.95
C THR A 79 21.62 -5.90 -7.53
N SER A 80 22.07 -6.75 -8.45
CA SER A 80 21.21 -7.76 -9.06
C SER A 80 19.95 -7.17 -9.68
N THR A 81 20.11 -6.07 -10.44
CA THR A 81 19.02 -5.42 -11.17
C THR A 81 19.12 -5.70 -12.65
N GLN A 82 17.98 -5.67 -13.33
CA GLN A 82 17.90 -5.76 -14.80
C GLN A 82 16.78 -4.89 -15.32
N PRO A 83 16.95 -4.26 -16.51
CA PRO A 83 15.84 -3.65 -17.21
C PRO A 83 14.77 -4.70 -17.47
N LYS A 84 13.55 -4.44 -17.07
CA LYS A 84 12.45 -5.37 -17.30
C LYS A 84 11.12 -4.63 -17.30
N GLU A 85 10.40 -4.77 -18.39
CA GLU A 85 8.96 -4.62 -18.28
C GLU A 85 8.46 -5.75 -17.37
N LEU A 86 7.83 -5.38 -16.25
CA LEU A 86 7.23 -6.38 -15.39
C LEU A 86 6.14 -7.10 -16.18
N ALA A 87 6.36 -8.40 -16.43
CA ALA A 87 5.34 -9.23 -17.07
C ALA A 87 4.00 -9.11 -16.30
N PRO A 88 2.86 -9.10 -16.99
CA PRO A 88 1.56 -9.15 -16.36
C PRO A 88 1.49 -10.33 -15.38
N PRO A 89 0.88 -10.16 -14.21
CA PRO A 89 0.66 -11.28 -13.32
C PRO A 89 -0.33 -12.29 -13.94
N ARG A 90 -0.35 -13.50 -13.41
CA ARG A 90 -1.34 -14.51 -13.84
C ARG A 90 -2.76 -13.97 -13.66
N PRO A 91 -3.70 -14.24 -14.58
CA PRO A 91 -5.09 -13.84 -14.42
C PRO A 91 -5.66 -14.28 -13.07
N GLY A 92 -6.34 -13.36 -12.37
CA GLY A 92 -6.89 -13.59 -11.02
C GLY A 92 -5.91 -13.36 -9.87
N THR A 93 -4.67 -12.96 -10.15
CA THR A 93 -3.75 -12.44 -9.13
C THR A 93 -4.29 -11.14 -8.55
N ILE A 94 -4.07 -10.94 -7.26
CA ILE A 94 -4.38 -9.70 -6.55
C ILE A 94 -3.06 -9.06 -6.14
N THR A 95 -2.91 -7.75 -6.36
CA THR A 95 -1.69 -7.01 -6.04
C THR A 95 -1.95 -5.95 -4.99
N LEU A 96 -1.05 -5.87 -4.01
CA LEU A 96 -0.91 -4.74 -3.09
C LEU A 96 0.44 -4.07 -3.37
N ALA A 97 0.48 -2.74 -3.34
CA ALA A 97 1.71 -1.99 -3.48
C ALA A 97 2.18 -1.46 -2.12
N LEU A 98 3.44 -1.69 -1.77
CA LEU A 98 4.07 -1.12 -0.57
C LEU A 98 4.98 0.02 -0.99
N LEU A 99 4.80 1.19 -0.38
CA LEU A 99 5.58 2.41 -0.59
C LEU A 99 6.39 2.70 0.67
N PRO A 100 7.64 2.21 0.75
CA PRO A 100 8.46 2.39 1.94
C PRO A 100 9.17 3.75 1.95
N ASP A 101 9.25 4.34 3.10
CA ASP A 101 10.13 5.44 3.52
C ASP A 101 10.38 6.49 2.42
N THR A 102 9.38 7.32 2.16
CA THR A 102 9.37 8.28 1.04
C THR A 102 9.88 9.67 1.41
N GLN A 103 10.39 9.86 2.64
CA GLN A 103 10.73 11.16 3.19
C GLN A 103 11.67 11.98 2.32
N TYR A 104 12.73 11.39 1.78
CA TYR A 104 13.66 12.12 0.93
C TYR A 104 13.07 12.49 -0.43
N TYR A 105 12.07 11.72 -0.92
CA TYR A 105 11.34 12.16 -2.12
C TYR A 105 10.55 13.42 -1.85
N ALA A 106 9.94 13.52 -0.66
CA ALA A 106 9.17 14.71 -0.27
C ALA A 106 10.08 15.90 0.03
N ALA A 107 11.11 15.74 0.85
CA ALA A 107 12.04 16.80 1.26
C ALA A 107 12.83 17.38 0.06
N CYS A 108 13.27 16.50 -0.82
CA CYS A 108 14.09 16.87 -1.97
C CYS A 108 13.29 17.10 -3.25
N ARG A 109 11.99 16.90 -3.22
CA ARG A 109 11.07 16.99 -4.35
C ARG A 109 11.50 16.13 -5.54
N TYR A 110 12.07 14.95 -5.26
CA TYR A 110 12.44 14.01 -6.30
C TYR A 110 11.19 13.48 -7.05
N PRO A 111 11.28 13.23 -8.36
CA PRO A 111 10.12 12.80 -9.15
C PRO A 111 9.67 11.36 -8.83
N HIS A 112 10.44 10.64 -8.01
CA HIS A 112 10.24 9.22 -7.76
C HIS A 112 8.87 8.90 -7.18
N LEU A 113 8.36 9.72 -6.26
CA LEU A 113 7.05 9.53 -5.66
C LEU A 113 5.92 9.65 -6.70
N ARG A 114 6.04 10.64 -7.62
CA ARG A 114 5.11 10.79 -8.74
C ARG A 114 5.23 9.64 -9.74
N ASN A 115 6.46 9.21 -10.05
CA ASN A 115 6.69 8.08 -10.95
C ASN A 115 6.09 6.78 -10.39
N GLN A 116 6.15 6.57 -9.06
CA GLN A 116 5.45 5.47 -8.39
C GLN A 116 3.94 5.59 -8.55
N SER A 117 3.38 6.77 -8.32
CA SER A 117 1.95 7.05 -8.50
C SER A 117 1.49 6.77 -9.93
N ASP A 118 2.18 7.34 -10.92
CA ASP A 118 1.86 7.17 -12.35
C ASP A 118 1.94 5.70 -12.77
N PHE A 119 2.94 4.97 -12.29
CA PHE A 119 3.08 3.53 -12.53
C PHE A 119 1.88 2.76 -11.96
N LEU A 120 1.55 2.98 -10.69
CA LEU A 120 0.45 2.26 -10.03
C LEU A 120 -0.89 2.55 -10.69
N MET A 121 -1.13 3.79 -11.11
CA MET A 121 -2.35 4.16 -11.82
C MET A 121 -2.42 3.52 -13.21
N ARG A 122 -1.32 3.53 -13.96
CA ARG A 122 -1.25 2.90 -15.28
C ARG A 122 -1.46 1.40 -15.23
N GLU A 123 -0.80 0.74 -14.27
CA GLU A 123 -0.80 -0.72 -14.11
C GLU A 123 -2.00 -1.26 -13.31
N ARG A 124 -2.82 -0.38 -12.74
CA ARG A 124 -3.90 -0.75 -11.81
C ARG A 124 -4.76 -1.89 -12.28
N LYS A 125 -5.27 -1.81 -13.51
CA LYS A 125 -6.22 -2.79 -14.05
C LYS A 125 -5.51 -4.10 -14.42
N GLU A 126 -4.38 -4.00 -15.09
CA GLU A 126 -3.65 -5.16 -15.59
C GLU A 126 -3.08 -5.99 -14.43
N ARG A 127 -2.60 -5.33 -13.38
CA ARG A 127 -2.05 -6.00 -12.18
C ARG A 127 -3.08 -6.21 -11.09
N ASN A 128 -4.32 -5.82 -11.31
CA ASN A 128 -5.37 -5.92 -10.30
C ASN A 128 -4.94 -5.35 -8.95
N ILE A 129 -4.41 -4.10 -8.96
CA ILE A 129 -3.93 -3.44 -7.74
C ILE A 129 -5.12 -3.00 -6.91
N GLN A 130 -5.19 -3.49 -5.67
CA GLN A 130 -6.30 -3.28 -4.75
C GLN A 130 -6.04 -2.16 -3.73
N ALA A 131 -4.80 -1.92 -3.37
CA ALA A 131 -4.40 -0.85 -2.47
C ALA A 131 -2.92 -0.48 -2.65
N ALA A 132 -2.59 0.77 -2.31
CA ALA A 132 -1.24 1.22 -2.02
C ALA A 132 -1.14 1.51 -0.51
N ILE A 133 -0.05 1.08 0.10
CA ILE A 133 0.16 1.09 1.55
C ILE A 133 1.54 1.71 1.80
N THR A 134 1.59 2.83 2.50
CA THR A 134 2.85 3.43 2.92
C THR A 134 3.39 2.73 4.17
N LEU A 135 4.69 2.77 4.36
CA LEU A 135 5.34 2.14 5.52
C LEU A 135 5.87 3.15 6.55
N GLY A 136 5.41 4.41 6.48
CA GLY A 136 5.86 5.50 7.35
C GLY A 136 6.97 6.33 6.74
N ASP A 137 7.43 7.34 7.47
CA ASP A 137 8.38 8.35 7.02
C ASP A 137 7.97 8.92 5.66
N LEU A 138 6.78 9.55 5.65
CA LEU A 138 6.17 10.15 4.48
C LEU A 138 6.85 11.47 4.13
N THR A 139 7.31 12.17 5.19
CA THR A 139 8.05 13.42 5.17
C THR A 139 9.35 13.26 5.96
N ASP A 140 10.34 14.13 5.73
CA ASP A 140 11.61 14.11 6.47
C ASP A 140 11.59 15.03 7.70
N HIS A 141 10.90 16.15 7.59
CA HIS A 141 10.90 17.18 8.64
C HIS A 141 9.51 17.50 9.18
N ASN A 142 8.48 16.72 8.85
CA ASN A 142 7.10 17.03 9.21
C ASN A 142 6.72 18.49 8.79
N ALA A 143 7.26 18.98 7.68
CA ALA A 143 7.12 20.35 7.21
C ALA A 143 5.95 20.50 6.22
N PRO A 144 5.23 21.65 6.23
CA PRO A 144 4.08 21.86 5.35
C PRO A 144 4.39 21.61 3.87
N GLU A 145 5.53 22.11 3.37
CA GLU A 145 5.93 21.97 1.96
C GLU A 145 6.22 20.52 1.56
N GLU A 146 6.65 19.68 2.49
CA GLU A 146 6.86 18.25 2.25
C GLU A 146 5.53 17.51 2.21
N TRP A 147 4.61 17.82 3.11
CA TRP A 147 3.25 17.28 3.10
C TRP A 147 2.46 17.67 1.85
N GLU A 148 2.60 18.92 1.40
CA GLU A 148 1.99 19.39 0.14
C GLU A 148 2.52 18.59 -1.05
N PHE A 149 3.84 18.41 -1.13
CA PHE A 149 4.48 17.65 -2.21
C PHE A 149 4.06 16.17 -2.17
N PHE A 150 4.07 15.55 -0.99
CA PHE A 150 3.65 14.17 -0.79
C PHE A 150 2.20 13.99 -1.25
N LYS A 151 1.29 14.83 -0.76
CA LYS A 151 -0.12 14.79 -1.12
C LYS A 151 -0.33 14.95 -2.63
N ALA A 152 0.24 16.00 -3.22
CA ALA A 152 0.09 16.26 -4.65
C ALA A 152 0.64 15.12 -5.53
N SER A 153 1.68 14.41 -5.05
CA SER A 153 2.26 13.29 -5.78
C SER A 153 1.41 12.02 -5.75
N LEU A 154 0.68 11.76 -4.66
CA LEU A 154 -0.07 10.53 -4.45
C LEU A 154 -1.60 10.69 -4.58
N GLU A 155 -2.11 11.91 -4.72
CA GLU A 155 -3.55 12.16 -4.86
C GLU A 155 -4.18 11.37 -6.03
N PRO A 156 -3.52 11.18 -7.19
CA PRO A 156 -4.06 10.34 -8.26
C PRO A 156 -4.34 8.90 -7.83
N ILE A 157 -3.52 8.33 -6.93
CA ILE A 157 -3.79 6.99 -6.37
C ILE A 157 -5.08 7.01 -5.56
N ALA A 158 -5.23 7.99 -4.65
CA ALA A 158 -6.37 8.09 -3.76
C ALA A 158 -7.70 8.26 -4.51
N ASP A 159 -7.67 8.93 -5.66
CA ASP A 159 -8.83 9.05 -6.56
C ASP A 159 -9.12 7.75 -7.32
N GLY A 160 -8.14 6.88 -7.45
CA GLY A 160 -8.22 5.62 -8.19
C GLY A 160 -8.57 4.40 -7.34
N PHE A 161 -7.92 4.23 -6.20
CA PHE A 161 -8.06 3.09 -5.27
C PHE A 161 -7.55 3.47 -3.87
N PRO A 162 -7.77 2.61 -2.84
CA PRO A 162 -7.35 2.93 -1.48
C PRO A 162 -5.85 3.20 -1.35
N LEU A 163 -5.51 4.38 -0.84
CA LEU A 163 -4.17 4.74 -0.35
C LEU A 163 -4.20 4.76 1.17
N LEU A 164 -3.44 3.88 1.81
CA LEU A 164 -3.40 3.68 3.25
C LEU A 164 -2.11 4.22 3.81
N LEU A 165 -2.21 5.09 4.83
CA LEU A 165 -1.09 5.84 5.37
C LEU A 165 -0.67 5.32 6.74
N THR A 166 0.65 5.17 6.95
CA THR A 166 1.29 4.89 8.25
C THR A 166 2.24 6.03 8.56
N SER A 167 2.22 6.58 9.77
CA SER A 167 3.22 7.56 10.20
C SER A 167 4.50 6.88 10.66
N GLY A 168 5.64 7.48 10.31
CA GLY A 168 6.96 7.15 10.83
C GLY A 168 7.46 8.16 11.86
N ASN A 169 8.71 8.03 12.27
CA ASN A 169 9.32 8.97 13.22
C ASN A 169 9.54 10.36 12.61
N HIS A 170 9.90 10.44 11.33
CA HIS A 170 10.10 11.72 10.63
C HIS A 170 8.79 12.50 10.38
N ASP A 171 7.65 11.85 10.50
CA ASP A 171 6.33 12.50 10.41
C ASP A 171 5.88 13.14 11.74
N LEU A 172 6.71 13.08 12.79
CA LEU A 172 6.36 13.49 14.16
C LEU A 172 7.34 14.50 14.76
N GLY A 173 6.79 15.40 15.56
CA GLY A 173 7.55 16.42 16.28
C GLY A 173 8.03 17.55 15.38
N ASP A 174 8.68 18.53 16.03
CA ASP A 174 9.32 19.63 15.30
C ASP A 174 10.46 19.08 14.44
N ARG A 175 10.42 19.40 13.15
CA ARG A 175 11.39 18.97 12.14
C ARG A 175 11.64 17.44 12.11
N GLY A 176 10.60 16.63 12.29
CA GLY A 176 10.70 15.17 12.15
C GLY A 176 11.55 14.50 13.25
N THR A 177 11.72 15.13 14.40
CA THR A 177 12.63 14.63 15.45
C THR A 177 12.03 13.56 16.35
N ALA A 178 10.76 13.25 16.21
CA ALA A 178 10.00 12.33 17.07
C ALA A 178 10.17 12.57 18.59
N LYS A 179 10.39 13.84 18.99
CA LYS A 179 10.45 14.23 20.42
C LYS A 179 9.09 14.20 21.09
N ASP A 180 8.05 14.38 20.30
CA ASP A 180 6.65 14.32 20.69
C ASP A 180 5.82 13.70 19.54
N ARG A 181 4.48 13.66 19.69
CA ARG A 181 3.58 13.05 18.72
C ARG A 181 2.82 14.06 17.86
N ASN A 182 3.23 15.33 17.86
CA ASN A 182 2.63 16.32 16.99
C ASN A 182 2.93 15.99 15.53
N THR A 183 1.93 16.02 14.69
CA THR A 183 2.05 15.76 13.26
C THR A 183 1.12 16.64 12.46
N LEU A 184 1.53 16.98 11.26
CA LEU A 184 0.69 17.68 10.30
C LEU A 184 -0.17 16.73 9.46
N LEU A 185 0.00 15.40 9.59
CA LEU A 185 -0.69 14.37 8.82
C LEU A 185 -2.20 14.65 8.72
N SER A 186 -2.87 14.84 9.86
CA SER A 186 -4.34 15.01 9.90
C SER A 186 -4.83 16.32 9.27
N GLY A 187 -3.93 17.31 9.07
CA GLY A 187 -4.22 18.53 8.32
C GLY A 187 -4.26 18.33 6.81
N TYR A 188 -3.55 17.31 6.32
CA TYR A 188 -3.48 16.98 4.89
C TYR A 188 -4.35 15.80 4.53
N PHE A 189 -4.47 14.82 5.42
CA PHE A 189 -5.18 13.56 5.22
C PHE A 189 -6.03 13.24 6.44
N ASP A 190 -7.31 13.55 6.34
CA ASP A 190 -8.28 13.29 7.39
C ASP A 190 -9.15 12.06 7.11
N GLU A 191 -10.01 11.75 8.05
CA GLU A 191 -10.97 10.65 7.93
C GLU A 191 -11.93 10.83 6.74
N ALA A 192 -12.32 12.07 6.41
CA ALA A 192 -13.21 12.36 5.29
C ALA A 192 -12.52 12.05 3.96
N TRP A 193 -11.22 12.38 3.85
CA TRP A 193 -10.41 12.01 2.70
C TRP A 193 -10.31 10.49 2.55
N ALA A 194 -9.99 9.75 3.60
CA ALA A 194 -9.84 8.30 3.54
C ALA A 194 -11.15 7.56 3.23
N LYS A 195 -12.29 8.10 3.66
CA LYS A 195 -13.63 7.55 3.37
C LYS A 195 -13.99 7.55 1.89
N LYS A 196 -13.38 8.41 1.06
CA LYS A 196 -13.64 8.46 -0.39
C LYS A 196 -13.41 7.10 -1.06
N SER A 197 -12.44 6.34 -0.59
CA SER A 197 -12.12 5.00 -1.11
C SER A 197 -13.19 3.94 -0.79
N GLY A 198 -14.08 4.18 0.19
CA GLY A 198 -15.02 3.21 0.72
C GLY A 198 -14.38 2.11 1.61
N ALA A 199 -13.06 2.05 1.67
CA ALA A 199 -12.34 1.01 2.39
C ALA A 199 -12.22 1.29 3.90
N LEU A 200 -12.14 2.56 4.33
CA LEU A 200 -12.01 2.92 5.75
C LEU A 200 -13.22 2.44 6.55
N LYS A 201 -12.96 1.73 7.67
CA LYS A 201 -14.00 1.22 8.57
C LYS A 201 -13.94 1.87 9.94
N GLU A 202 -12.78 2.00 10.53
CA GLU A 202 -12.61 2.56 11.87
C GLU A 202 -11.32 3.39 11.96
N VAL A 203 -11.36 4.42 12.77
CA VAL A 203 -10.19 5.14 13.27
C VAL A 203 -10.18 5.09 14.80
N MET A 204 -9.01 5.11 15.41
CA MET A 204 -8.91 5.15 16.87
C MET A 204 -9.35 6.51 17.43
N THR A 205 -8.95 7.56 16.75
CA THR A 205 -9.27 8.96 17.10
C THR A 205 -9.93 9.61 15.90
N GLN A 206 -11.10 10.22 16.13
CA GLN A 206 -11.85 10.89 15.07
C GLN A 206 -10.99 11.93 14.35
N GLY A 207 -10.96 11.88 13.02
CA GLY A 207 -10.20 12.80 12.18
C GLY A 207 -8.72 12.44 12.02
N ASP A 208 -8.21 11.42 12.72
CA ASP A 208 -6.80 11.02 12.69
C ASP A 208 -6.63 9.63 12.04
N LEU A 209 -5.78 9.54 11.02
CA LEU A 209 -5.51 8.31 10.29
C LEU A 209 -4.30 7.52 10.79
N GLN A 210 -3.56 8.00 11.79
CA GLN A 210 -2.38 7.30 12.32
C GLN A 210 -2.70 5.88 12.81
N ASN A 211 -3.94 5.70 13.32
CA ASN A 211 -4.45 4.39 13.74
C ASN A 211 -5.80 4.15 13.07
N ALA A 212 -5.81 3.34 12.03
CA ALA A 212 -6.98 3.11 11.20
C ALA A 212 -7.12 1.65 10.78
N PHE A 213 -8.35 1.21 10.56
CA PHE A 213 -8.65 -0.11 10.02
C PHE A 213 -9.43 0.02 8.70
N TYR A 214 -8.91 -0.63 7.69
CA TYR A 214 -9.50 -0.68 6.36
C TYR A 214 -9.99 -2.08 6.04
N SER A 215 -11.06 -2.18 5.27
CA SER A 215 -11.58 -3.45 4.72
C SER A 215 -11.65 -3.34 3.20
N ILE A 216 -10.93 -4.21 2.53
CA ILE A 216 -10.88 -4.31 1.08
C ILE A 216 -11.50 -5.64 0.68
N ASP A 217 -12.58 -5.58 -0.11
CA ASP A 217 -13.20 -6.77 -0.67
C ASP A 217 -12.41 -7.17 -1.93
N VAL A 218 -11.76 -8.32 -1.88
CA VAL A 218 -10.97 -8.85 -2.98
C VAL A 218 -11.69 -10.03 -3.68
N GLY A 219 -13.00 -10.09 -3.48
CA GLY A 219 -13.92 -11.04 -4.11
C GLY A 219 -14.02 -12.39 -3.40
N LYS A 220 -12.90 -13.06 -3.13
CA LYS A 220 -12.89 -14.37 -2.46
C LYS A 220 -12.71 -14.29 -0.95
N PHE A 221 -12.18 -13.20 -0.45
CA PHE A 221 -12.02 -12.93 0.98
C PHE A 221 -12.04 -11.41 1.23
N ARG A 222 -12.12 -11.05 2.50
CA ARG A 222 -11.98 -9.67 2.94
C ARG A 222 -10.61 -9.46 3.55
N LEU A 223 -9.83 -8.58 2.93
CA LEU A 223 -8.57 -8.14 3.47
C LEU A 223 -8.81 -7.02 4.49
N GLY A 224 -8.44 -7.25 5.73
CA GLY A 224 -8.32 -6.19 6.73
C GLY A 224 -6.90 -5.62 6.68
N VAL A 225 -6.76 -4.30 6.68
CA VAL A 225 -5.48 -3.65 6.84
C VAL A 225 -5.53 -2.76 8.06
N LEU A 226 -4.74 -3.12 9.07
CA LEU A 226 -4.62 -2.38 10.32
C LEU A 226 -3.37 -1.52 10.26
N MET A 227 -3.58 -0.19 10.15
CA MET A 227 -2.52 0.82 10.17
C MET A 227 -2.29 1.25 11.61
N LEU A 228 -1.03 1.23 12.06
CA LEU A 228 -0.64 1.62 13.42
C LEU A 228 0.40 2.73 13.40
N GLU A 229 0.25 3.67 14.32
CA GLU A 229 1.17 4.78 14.54
C GLU A 229 2.61 4.36 14.78
N TRP A 230 3.55 5.27 14.62
CA TRP A 230 4.92 5.14 15.11
C TRP A 230 4.96 4.71 16.57
N SER A 231 5.74 3.65 16.88
CA SER A 231 5.88 3.14 18.26
C SER A 231 4.52 3.04 18.97
N PRO A 232 3.67 2.07 18.62
CA PRO A 232 2.28 2.01 19.08
C PRO A 232 2.15 2.01 20.59
N ARG A 233 1.31 2.91 21.11
CA ARG A 233 1.08 3.03 22.55
C ARG A 233 0.21 1.90 23.09
N ALA A 234 0.24 1.67 24.39
CA ALA A 234 -0.61 0.68 25.05
C ALA A 234 -2.10 0.90 24.78
N SER A 235 -2.56 2.16 24.66
CA SER A 235 -3.92 2.49 24.25
C SER A 235 -4.23 2.04 22.82
N THR A 236 -3.31 2.28 21.90
CA THR A 236 -3.39 1.85 20.51
C THR A 236 -3.45 0.33 20.40
N VAL A 237 -2.59 -0.38 21.14
CA VAL A 237 -2.59 -1.86 21.16
C VAL A 237 -3.91 -2.41 21.71
N ARG A 238 -4.49 -1.79 22.76
CA ARG A 238 -5.82 -2.19 23.25
C ARG A 238 -6.91 -1.99 22.21
N TRP A 239 -6.93 -0.82 21.52
CA TRP A 239 -7.85 -0.54 20.43
C TRP A 239 -7.67 -1.54 19.29
N ALA A 240 -6.45 -1.77 18.83
CA ALA A 240 -6.12 -2.72 17.76
C ALA A 240 -6.62 -4.14 18.08
N ASN A 241 -6.39 -4.63 19.30
CA ASN A 241 -6.93 -5.91 19.75
C ASN A 241 -8.46 -5.97 19.65
N SER A 242 -9.16 -4.89 20.01
CA SER A 242 -10.62 -4.84 19.92
C SER A 242 -11.10 -4.83 18.48
N VAL A 243 -10.41 -4.12 17.58
CA VAL A 243 -10.71 -4.09 16.15
C VAL A 243 -10.55 -5.48 15.54
N VAL A 244 -9.36 -6.10 15.69
CA VAL A 244 -9.09 -7.42 15.09
C VAL A 244 -10.07 -8.50 15.59
N LYS A 245 -10.51 -8.40 16.84
CA LYS A 245 -11.56 -9.29 17.41
C LYS A 245 -12.94 -9.06 16.79
N ARG A 246 -13.29 -7.85 16.39
CA ARG A 246 -14.58 -7.57 15.71
C ARG A 246 -14.60 -8.09 14.28
N TYR A 247 -13.48 -8.02 13.58
CA TYR A 247 -13.37 -8.36 12.16
C TYR A 247 -12.87 -9.79 11.94
N THR A 248 -13.49 -10.77 12.59
CA THR A 248 -13.08 -12.20 12.58
C THR A 248 -13.16 -12.84 11.20
N ASN A 249 -13.98 -12.32 10.31
CA ASN A 249 -14.13 -12.77 8.92
C ASN A 249 -13.17 -12.08 7.93
N HIS A 250 -12.21 -11.31 8.44
CA HIS A 250 -11.14 -10.71 7.64
C HIS A 250 -9.82 -11.45 7.87
N ARG A 251 -9.02 -11.55 6.81
CA ARG A 251 -7.60 -11.86 6.91
C ARG A 251 -6.87 -10.54 7.08
N VAL A 252 -6.11 -10.39 8.15
CA VAL A 252 -5.59 -9.10 8.58
C VAL A 252 -4.10 -8.99 8.30
N MET A 253 -3.73 -7.94 7.59
CA MET A 253 -2.37 -7.42 7.49
C MET A 253 -2.23 -6.23 8.45
N VAL A 254 -1.09 -6.15 9.13
CA VAL A 254 -0.73 -5.03 9.99
C VAL A 254 0.40 -4.26 9.34
N ALA A 255 0.26 -2.93 9.25
CA ALA A 255 1.32 -2.03 8.81
C ALA A 255 1.68 -1.09 9.97
N THR A 256 2.96 -1.01 10.29
CA THR A 256 3.52 -0.07 11.26
C THR A 256 4.95 0.27 10.84
N HIS A 257 5.45 1.45 11.20
CA HIS A 257 6.72 1.90 10.64
C HIS A 257 7.91 1.06 11.11
N ALA A 258 8.10 0.87 12.42
CA ALA A 258 9.23 0.10 12.98
C ALA A 258 8.75 -1.20 13.64
N TYR A 259 9.17 -2.34 13.10
CA TYR A 259 8.79 -3.65 13.63
C TYR A 259 9.88 -4.70 13.49
N LEU A 260 10.33 -4.98 12.26
CA LEU A 260 11.38 -5.94 11.97
C LEU A 260 12.71 -5.23 11.79
N TYR A 261 13.81 -5.82 12.29
CA TYR A 261 15.15 -5.32 12.09
C TYR A 261 15.84 -6.02 10.90
N ARG A 262 16.95 -5.48 10.41
CA ARG A 262 17.67 -5.94 9.22
C ARG A 262 18.26 -7.35 9.32
N ASP A 263 18.40 -7.88 10.53
CA ASP A 263 18.84 -9.26 10.79
C ASP A 263 17.68 -10.28 10.75
N SER A 264 16.50 -9.85 10.28
CA SER A 264 15.27 -10.64 10.26
C SER A 264 14.78 -11.05 11.65
N THR A 265 15.13 -10.30 12.68
CA THR A 265 14.53 -10.40 14.01
C THR A 265 13.64 -9.18 14.28
N ARG A 266 12.71 -9.26 15.20
CA ARG A 266 11.93 -8.12 15.63
C ARG A 266 12.80 -7.16 16.45
N TYR A 267 12.48 -5.87 16.42
CA TYR A 267 13.04 -4.97 17.40
C TYR A 267 12.69 -5.46 18.82
N ASP A 268 13.71 -5.63 19.65
CA ASP A 268 13.59 -6.07 21.04
C ASP A 268 14.59 -5.27 21.90
N TYR A 269 14.13 -4.13 22.38
CA TYR A 269 14.97 -3.24 23.21
C TYR A 269 15.42 -3.91 24.50
N SER A 270 14.56 -4.74 25.06
CA SER A 270 14.83 -5.44 26.34
C SER A 270 15.98 -6.43 26.23
N ALA A 271 16.06 -7.17 25.11
CA ALA A 271 17.06 -8.21 24.92
C ALA A 271 18.32 -7.70 24.20
N LYS A 272 18.17 -6.75 23.28
CA LYS A 272 19.23 -6.34 22.34
C LYS A 272 19.72 -4.89 22.55
N GLY A 273 18.90 -4.01 23.13
CA GLY A 273 19.29 -2.63 23.41
C GLY A 273 19.88 -1.94 22.18
N ALA A 274 21.05 -1.32 22.36
CA ALA A 274 21.76 -0.56 21.32
C ALA A 274 22.31 -1.40 20.15
N GLU A 275 22.28 -2.72 20.21
CA GLU A 275 22.66 -3.57 19.08
C GLU A 275 21.70 -3.41 17.89
N GLN A 276 20.43 -3.11 18.21
CA GLN A 276 19.41 -2.76 17.22
C GLN A 276 19.25 -1.25 17.18
N LYS A 277 20.10 -0.57 16.45
CA LYS A 277 20.07 0.90 16.28
C LYS A 277 18.68 1.37 15.82
N TRP A 278 18.32 2.59 16.23
CA TRP A 278 17.05 3.25 15.89
C TRP A 278 15.82 2.55 16.47
N ASN A 279 15.97 1.82 17.59
CA ASN A 279 14.83 1.21 18.24
C ASN A 279 13.78 2.28 18.62
N PRO A 280 12.49 2.09 18.31
CA PRO A 280 11.45 3.09 18.59
C PRO A 280 11.36 3.52 20.05
N LEU A 281 11.86 2.73 21.01
CA LEU A 281 11.86 3.07 22.42
C LEU A 281 13.00 4.05 22.81
N GLU A 282 13.94 4.32 21.92
CA GLU A 282 15.02 5.30 22.13
C GLU A 282 14.61 6.74 21.79
N TYR A 283 13.49 6.92 21.06
CA TYR A 283 13.01 8.23 20.63
C TYR A 283 12.23 8.98 21.72
N GLY A 284 12.17 10.30 21.60
CA GLY A 284 11.48 11.14 22.57
C GLY A 284 10.01 10.78 22.79
N THR A 285 9.34 10.25 21.76
CA THR A 285 7.96 9.74 21.84
C THR A 285 7.79 8.60 22.87
N ALA A 286 8.88 7.93 23.25
CA ALA A 286 8.88 6.86 24.24
C ALA A 286 9.62 7.22 25.53
N GLN A 287 10.12 8.46 25.68
CA GLN A 287 10.95 8.89 26.77
C GLN A 287 10.24 9.87 27.72
N GLY A 288 10.82 10.08 28.90
CA GLY A 288 10.36 11.07 29.87
C GLY A 288 8.88 10.87 30.28
N LYS A 289 8.05 11.91 30.10
CA LYS A 289 6.63 11.85 30.44
C LYS A 289 5.86 10.91 29.49
N LEU A 290 6.29 10.79 28.24
CA LEU A 290 5.64 9.97 27.21
C LEU A 290 5.91 8.47 27.41
N SER A 291 6.95 8.07 28.18
CA SER A 291 7.18 6.65 28.52
C SER A 291 6.00 6.00 29.24
N LYS A 292 5.18 6.79 29.96
CA LYS A 292 3.97 6.32 30.64
C LYS A 292 2.86 5.87 29.69
N GLU A 293 2.92 6.22 28.41
CA GLU A 293 1.98 5.79 27.41
C GLU A 293 2.15 4.31 27.01
N GLY A 294 3.27 3.68 27.42
CA GLY A 294 3.56 2.28 27.21
C GLY A 294 3.78 1.95 25.73
N ASN A 295 4.80 2.57 25.14
CA ASN A 295 5.18 2.36 23.74
C ASN A 295 5.68 0.95 23.49
N HIS A 296 5.45 0.44 22.28
CA HIS A 296 5.82 -0.92 21.89
C HIS A 296 6.85 -0.90 20.75
N ASP A 297 7.89 -1.70 20.91
CA ASP A 297 8.74 -2.14 19.80
C ASP A 297 8.16 -3.40 19.11
N GLY A 298 8.95 -4.01 18.22
CA GLY A 298 8.49 -5.15 17.44
C GLY A 298 8.13 -6.39 18.26
N GLU A 299 8.97 -6.75 19.24
CA GLU A 299 8.75 -7.93 20.08
C GLU A 299 7.61 -7.70 21.08
N MET A 300 7.52 -6.50 21.63
CA MET A 300 6.38 -6.13 22.48
C MET A 300 5.06 -6.16 21.70
N LEU A 301 5.04 -5.65 20.46
CA LEU A 301 3.85 -5.67 19.60
C LEU A 301 3.48 -7.09 19.18
N TRP A 302 4.47 -7.94 18.88
CA TRP A 302 4.25 -9.37 18.64
C TRP A 302 3.51 -10.01 19.81
N ASN A 303 4.03 -9.83 21.02
CA ASN A 303 3.48 -10.45 22.22
C ASN A 303 2.13 -9.84 22.66
N ALA A 304 1.93 -8.54 22.46
CA ALA A 304 0.73 -7.84 22.92
C ALA A 304 -0.45 -7.92 21.94
N LEU A 305 -0.19 -8.10 20.63
CA LEU A 305 -1.21 -8.05 19.58
C LEU A 305 -1.06 -9.20 18.57
N ILE A 306 0.07 -9.27 17.86
CA ILE A 306 0.15 -10.01 16.60
C ILE A 306 -0.09 -11.50 16.79
N ARG A 307 0.64 -12.18 17.70
CA ARG A 307 0.54 -13.61 17.92
C ARG A 307 -0.82 -14.07 18.45
N LYS A 308 -1.58 -13.16 19.08
CA LYS A 308 -2.86 -13.47 19.76
C LYS A 308 -4.04 -13.67 18.82
N HIS A 309 -3.92 -13.28 17.57
CA HIS A 309 -5.03 -13.26 16.63
C HIS A 309 -4.81 -14.18 15.44
N LYS A 310 -5.62 -15.23 15.33
CA LYS A 310 -5.52 -16.25 14.26
C LYS A 310 -5.75 -15.68 12.85
N ASN A 311 -6.41 -14.55 12.72
CA ASN A 311 -6.71 -13.89 11.46
C ASN A 311 -5.62 -12.91 11.02
N ILE A 312 -4.60 -12.61 11.83
CA ILE A 312 -3.42 -11.88 11.38
C ILE A 312 -2.48 -12.85 10.67
N PHE A 313 -2.04 -12.50 9.45
CA PHE A 313 -1.17 -13.35 8.63
C PHE A 313 0.09 -12.64 8.14
N LEU A 314 0.12 -11.31 8.16
CA LEU A 314 1.23 -10.51 7.64
C LEU A 314 1.44 -9.25 8.46
N VAL A 315 2.71 -8.90 8.70
CA VAL A 315 3.13 -7.58 9.21
C VAL A 315 4.10 -6.98 8.21
N VAL A 316 3.95 -5.71 7.89
CA VAL A 316 4.84 -4.96 6.99
C VAL A 316 5.38 -3.72 7.70
N SER A 317 6.66 -3.42 7.50
CA SER A 317 7.35 -2.31 8.15
C SER A 317 8.44 -1.69 7.26
N GLY A 318 8.86 -0.48 7.61
CA GLY A 318 9.95 0.28 7.02
C GLY A 318 11.05 0.59 8.03
N HIS A 319 11.52 1.85 8.06
CA HIS A 319 12.38 2.44 9.07
C HIS A 319 13.86 2.04 9.01
N VAL A 320 14.17 0.75 8.94
CA VAL A 320 15.53 0.25 9.16
C VAL A 320 16.43 0.50 7.95
N LEU A 321 17.56 1.11 8.22
CA LEU A 321 18.55 1.49 7.22
C LEU A 321 19.46 0.31 6.81
N VAL A 322 20.47 0.59 5.98
CA VAL A 322 21.47 -0.31 5.43
C VAL A 322 20.90 -1.11 4.25
N ASN A 323 20.72 -2.42 4.37
CA ASN A 323 20.11 -3.21 3.29
C ASN A 323 18.59 -3.01 3.20
N GLY A 324 17.96 -2.45 4.25
CA GLY A 324 16.54 -2.11 4.27
C GLY A 324 15.60 -3.28 4.03
N THR A 325 16.04 -4.52 4.25
CA THR A 325 15.26 -5.72 4.02
C THR A 325 15.33 -6.70 5.17
N GLY A 326 14.25 -7.44 5.36
CA GLY A 326 14.15 -8.50 6.35
C GLY A 326 12.88 -9.32 6.13
N PHE A 327 12.96 -10.61 6.44
CA PHE A 327 11.84 -11.52 6.35
C PHE A 327 11.88 -12.53 7.51
N LEU A 328 10.78 -12.63 8.25
CA LEU A 328 10.62 -13.56 9.36
C LEU A 328 9.27 -14.25 9.25
N THR A 329 9.24 -15.52 9.53
CA THR A 329 8.01 -16.31 9.69
C THR A 329 7.90 -16.83 11.12
N SER A 330 6.78 -16.57 11.76
CA SER A 330 6.50 -17.02 13.14
C SER A 330 5.12 -17.65 13.24
N GLN A 331 4.92 -18.50 14.25
CA GLN A 331 3.60 -19.06 14.55
C GLN A 331 2.91 -18.26 15.66
N GLY A 332 1.66 -17.87 15.41
CA GLY A 332 0.78 -17.29 16.41
C GLY A 332 0.27 -18.33 17.42
N ASP A 333 -0.39 -17.86 18.47
CA ASP A 333 -0.90 -18.70 19.56
C ASP A 333 -1.95 -19.72 19.10
N ALA A 334 -2.63 -19.47 18.01
CA ALA A 334 -3.60 -20.38 17.40
C ALA A 334 -3.00 -21.32 16.35
N GLY A 335 -1.67 -21.34 16.18
CA GLY A 335 -0.96 -22.13 15.18
C GLY A 335 -0.99 -21.55 13.77
N ASN A 336 -1.55 -20.35 13.59
CA ASN A 336 -1.52 -19.63 12.31
C ASN A 336 -0.12 -19.10 12.00
N THR A 337 0.24 -19.16 10.75
CA THR A 337 1.50 -18.57 10.26
C THR A 337 1.35 -17.05 10.11
N VAL A 338 2.33 -16.31 10.63
CA VAL A 338 2.44 -14.86 10.45
C VAL A 338 3.78 -14.54 9.79
N HIS A 339 3.73 -13.97 8.60
CA HIS A 339 4.90 -13.45 7.90
C HIS A 339 5.16 -12.01 8.30
N GLN A 340 6.42 -11.60 8.32
CA GLN A 340 6.84 -10.29 8.75
C GLN A 340 7.88 -9.80 7.76
N VAL A 341 7.67 -8.62 7.19
CA VAL A 341 8.46 -8.07 6.09
C VAL A 341 8.94 -6.68 6.45
N LEU A 342 10.22 -6.46 6.25
CA LEU A 342 10.86 -5.14 6.24
C LEU A 342 11.15 -4.73 4.80
N ALA A 343 10.83 -3.48 4.46
CA ALA A 343 11.24 -2.86 3.21
C ALA A 343 11.57 -1.38 3.45
N ASN A 344 12.80 -0.97 3.11
CA ASN A 344 13.24 0.42 3.11
C ASN A 344 14.34 0.60 2.05
N TYR A 345 14.23 1.63 1.23
CA TYR A 345 15.18 1.92 0.16
C TYR A 345 15.83 3.30 0.29
N GLN A 346 15.51 4.06 1.34
CA GLN A 346 15.95 5.45 1.51
C GLN A 346 17.48 5.65 1.51
N MET A 347 18.25 4.57 1.74
CA MET A 347 19.71 4.59 1.72
C MET A 347 20.32 4.67 0.32
N LEU A 348 19.57 4.32 -0.70
CA LEU A 348 19.98 4.41 -2.08
C LEU A 348 20.07 5.87 -2.52
N ASP A 349 20.74 6.14 -3.64
CA ASP A 349 20.82 7.48 -4.19
C ASP A 349 19.42 8.08 -4.40
N GLU A 350 19.33 9.39 -4.35
CA GLU A 350 18.07 10.14 -4.46
C GLU A 350 16.97 9.64 -3.50
N GLY A 351 17.36 9.10 -2.35
CA GLY A 351 16.42 8.67 -1.31
C GLY A 351 15.65 7.39 -1.65
N GLY A 352 16.18 6.54 -2.54
CA GLY A 352 15.55 5.26 -2.83
C GLY A 352 15.29 4.96 -4.30
N LEU A 353 15.66 5.85 -5.24
CA LEU A 353 15.55 5.64 -6.69
C LEU A 353 14.17 5.18 -7.17
N GLY A 354 13.12 5.47 -6.41
CA GLY A 354 11.74 5.12 -6.76
C GLY A 354 11.37 3.65 -6.56
N TYR A 355 12.17 2.86 -5.85
CA TYR A 355 11.83 1.46 -5.57
C TYR A 355 10.58 1.36 -4.71
N LEU A 356 9.72 0.40 -5.07
CA LEU A 356 8.54 -0.03 -4.33
C LEU A 356 8.45 -1.56 -4.33
N ARG A 357 7.59 -2.14 -3.48
CA ARG A 357 7.30 -3.57 -3.52
C ARG A 357 5.89 -3.85 -4.01
N LEU A 358 5.77 -4.83 -4.90
CA LEU A 358 4.52 -5.42 -5.32
C LEU A 358 4.35 -6.75 -4.59
N LEU A 359 3.26 -6.88 -3.88
CA LEU A 359 2.88 -8.08 -3.16
C LEU A 359 1.75 -8.76 -3.94
N GLU A 360 2.07 -9.77 -4.73
CA GLU A 360 1.17 -10.45 -5.66
C GLU A 360 0.66 -11.77 -5.06
N LEU A 361 -0.63 -11.81 -4.69
CA LEU A 361 -1.30 -13.04 -4.22
C LEU A 361 -1.76 -13.87 -5.41
N THR A 362 -1.33 -15.12 -5.45
CA THR A 362 -1.77 -16.08 -6.49
C THR A 362 -3.28 -16.36 -6.44
N PRO A 363 -3.87 -16.78 -7.59
CA PRO A 363 -5.33 -17.01 -7.69
C PRO A 363 -5.89 -18.09 -6.75
N ASP A 364 -5.03 -18.95 -6.21
CA ASP A 364 -5.41 -19.98 -5.22
C ASP A 364 -5.45 -19.46 -3.78
N GLY A 365 -5.02 -18.21 -3.56
CA GLY A 365 -5.01 -17.59 -2.24
C GLY A 365 -3.95 -18.12 -1.28
N LYS A 366 -2.92 -18.81 -1.78
CA LYS A 366 -1.92 -19.48 -0.94
C LYS A 366 -0.56 -18.80 -0.97
N THR A 367 -0.12 -18.33 -2.13
CA THR A 367 1.24 -17.86 -2.30
C THR A 367 1.26 -16.38 -2.59
N PHE A 368 2.10 -15.66 -1.87
CA PHE A 368 2.51 -14.32 -2.22
C PHE A 368 3.86 -14.33 -2.94
N HIS A 369 3.95 -13.56 -4.02
CA HIS A 369 5.20 -13.19 -4.66
C HIS A 369 5.51 -11.74 -4.30
N MET A 370 6.63 -11.53 -3.64
CA MET A 370 7.18 -10.21 -3.33
C MET A 370 8.13 -9.82 -4.45
N LYS A 371 7.91 -8.67 -5.07
CA LYS A 371 8.73 -8.14 -6.17
C LYS A 371 9.14 -6.72 -5.89
N THR A 372 10.41 -6.40 -6.11
CA THR A 372 10.94 -5.05 -5.95
C THR A 372 11.20 -4.43 -7.32
N TYR A 373 10.60 -3.27 -7.57
CA TYR A 373 10.64 -2.60 -8.85
C TYR A 373 10.79 -1.08 -8.67
N SER A 374 11.59 -0.45 -9.52
CA SER A 374 11.66 1.00 -9.64
C SER A 374 10.99 1.47 -10.94
N PRO A 375 9.84 2.13 -10.86
CA PRO A 375 9.23 2.77 -12.03
C PRO A 375 10.08 3.90 -12.61
N SER A 376 10.88 4.56 -11.78
CA SER A 376 11.77 5.65 -12.19
C SER A 376 12.90 5.17 -13.08
N LEU A 377 13.43 3.99 -12.80
CA LEU A 377 14.56 3.42 -13.52
C LEU A 377 14.15 2.38 -14.55
N GLY A 378 12.90 1.85 -14.48
CA GLY A 378 12.49 0.67 -15.24
C GLY A 378 13.27 -0.58 -14.84
N LEU A 379 13.72 -0.66 -13.59
CA LEU A 379 14.56 -1.76 -13.09
C LEU A 379 13.82 -2.64 -12.10
N PHE A 380 13.97 -3.93 -12.30
CA PHE A 380 13.55 -4.98 -11.38
C PHE A 380 14.77 -5.56 -10.65
N SER A 381 14.67 -5.72 -9.32
CA SER A 381 15.70 -6.41 -8.54
C SER A 381 15.32 -7.88 -8.34
N TYR A 382 16.24 -8.79 -8.71
CA TYR A 382 16.09 -10.24 -8.58
C TYR A 382 16.95 -10.84 -7.46
N ALA A 383 17.50 -10.00 -6.57
CA ALA A 383 18.18 -10.50 -5.38
C ALA A 383 17.21 -11.30 -4.49
N PRO A 384 17.68 -12.35 -3.79
CA PRO A 384 16.79 -13.24 -3.01
C PRO A 384 15.96 -12.56 -1.93
N ASP A 385 16.39 -11.41 -1.44
CA ASP A 385 15.68 -10.58 -0.46
C ASP A 385 14.74 -9.53 -1.11
N GLN A 386 14.78 -9.43 -2.44
CA GLN A 386 14.02 -8.49 -3.25
C GLN A 386 12.95 -9.16 -4.12
N ASP A 387 13.19 -10.40 -4.55
CA ASP A 387 12.27 -11.22 -5.34
C ASP A 387 12.17 -12.61 -4.72
N PHE A 388 11.10 -12.85 -3.98
CA PHE A 388 10.87 -14.11 -3.28
C PHE A 388 9.38 -14.41 -3.11
N SER A 389 9.10 -15.65 -2.68
CA SER A 389 7.73 -16.07 -2.43
C SER A 389 7.57 -16.70 -1.05
N PHE A 390 6.39 -16.58 -0.48
CA PHE A 390 6.03 -17.25 0.76
C PHE A 390 4.60 -17.77 0.71
N VAL A 391 4.32 -18.80 1.52
CA VAL A 391 3.02 -19.50 1.55
C VAL A 391 2.28 -19.10 2.80
N VAL A 392 1.02 -18.68 2.66
CA VAL A 392 0.11 -18.36 3.78
C VAL A 392 -0.69 -19.59 4.18
N GLU A 393 -0.59 -19.94 5.44
CA GLU A 393 -1.34 -21.05 6.04
C GLU A 393 -2.16 -20.60 7.25
N PRO A 394 -3.45 -20.95 7.31
CA PRO A 394 -4.24 -21.53 6.22
C PRO A 394 -4.38 -20.58 5.03
N PRO A 395 -4.74 -21.07 3.83
CA PRO A 395 -4.97 -20.24 2.65
C PRO A 395 -5.94 -19.09 2.93
N LEU A 396 -5.78 -17.96 2.22
CA LEU A 396 -6.68 -16.82 2.39
C LEU A 396 -8.09 -17.10 1.86
N TYR A 397 -8.18 -17.93 0.82
CA TYR A 397 -9.46 -18.40 0.28
C TYR A 397 -9.88 -19.66 1.04
N GLN A 398 -11.03 -19.58 1.68
CA GLN A 398 -11.72 -20.72 2.32
C GLN A 398 -13.10 -20.89 1.71
#